data_9a6feb6d3664334392a01bfbfacd1a38
#
_entry.id   9a6feb6d3664334392a01bfbfacd1a38
#
_cell.length_a   1.000
_cell.length_b   1.000
_cell.length_c   1.000
_cell.angle_alpha   90.00
_cell.angle_beta   90.00
_cell.angle_gamma   90.00
#
_symmetry.space_group_name_H-M   'P 1'
#
loop_
_entity.id
_entity.type
_entity.pdbx_description
1 polymer ?
#
loop_
_entity_poly.entity_id
_entity_poly.type
_entity_poly.pdbx_seq_one_letter_code
_entity_poly.pdbx_strand_id
1 'polypeptide(L)'
;MDRTRGRLGRFRPWLIASVPVLIAGSLMLFMARPGVSAAWLWLGLVVIYLGFSMGSLSQQAWASALSPDYDQRSRIYGWWQTGNVLGMLMVLLIPPLVELGLNGSRVQGIRAMGWYIVAMLPVAVAIAAWRVGEPAQDAYDRPARRLSDYLDLLADPSIARLMLADLLMGWAPGITAALFLFYFDQIKKVPEAEANILLLVYFVAAMLGAPAWSWLAVRIGKHRALAANALMILASLLLVMAVPMHQPAVAGAVMALAGLPYSGAPLLLRAMLADAGDQLRLKTGVDRTALLYSVLTGTGKIGSALALTTFIMLDALGFHARAHDNSRAALIGLQAMFVGLPADLSLLSAVVILGYRLDAPRHLEIRAALARRGDGG
;
A
#
# COMPACT_ATOMS: atom_id res chain seq x y z
N MET A 1 -4.92 18.64 -8.46
CA MET A 1 -3.57 18.83 -7.94
C MET A 1 -2.65 19.50 -8.95
N ASP A 2 -2.42 18.98 -10.15
CA ASP A 2 -1.45 19.52 -11.12
C ASP A 2 -1.73 20.94 -11.60
N ARG A 3 -2.94 21.43 -11.45
CA ARG A 3 -3.36 22.81 -11.82
C ARG A 3 -3.42 23.77 -10.64
N THR A 4 -3.19 23.29 -9.42
CA THR A 4 -3.28 24.14 -8.24
C THR A 4 -2.05 25.04 -8.17
N ARG A 5 -2.29 26.34 -8.18
CA ARG A 5 -1.27 27.38 -8.01
C ARG A 5 -1.74 28.26 -6.85
N GLY A 6 -1.01 28.29 -5.77
CA GLY A 6 -1.37 29.08 -4.60
C GLY A 6 -0.15 29.35 -3.72
N ARG A 7 -0.28 30.31 -2.80
CA ARG A 7 0.77 30.63 -1.81
C ARG A 7 1.18 29.44 -0.94
N LEU A 8 0.33 28.43 -0.81
CA LEU A 8 0.58 27.22 -0.03
C LEU A 8 1.24 26.10 -0.85
N GLY A 9 1.55 26.34 -2.14
CA GLY A 9 2.12 25.33 -3.02
C GLY A 9 1.06 24.52 -3.78
N ARG A 10 1.47 23.38 -4.37
CA ARG A 10 0.66 22.52 -5.25
C ARG A 10 0.00 21.38 -4.48
N PHE A 11 0.72 20.75 -3.55
CA PHE A 11 0.29 19.52 -2.87
C PHE A 11 -0.29 19.77 -1.49
N ARG A 12 0.26 20.72 -0.73
CA ARG A 12 -0.18 21.09 0.62
C ARG A 12 -1.69 21.40 0.71
N PRO A 13 -2.30 22.20 -0.19
CA PRO A 13 -3.72 22.50 -0.08
C PRO A 13 -4.61 21.26 -0.11
N TRP A 14 -4.24 20.27 -0.94
CA TRP A 14 -4.99 19.02 -1.08
C TRP A 14 -4.81 18.11 0.12
N LEU A 15 -3.60 18.07 0.70
CA LEU A 15 -3.34 17.33 1.93
C LEU A 15 -4.11 17.93 3.10
N ILE A 16 -4.12 19.26 3.24
CA ILE A 16 -4.87 19.95 4.31
C ILE A 16 -6.39 19.76 4.09
N ALA A 17 -6.89 19.88 2.86
CA ALA A 17 -8.30 19.67 2.55
C ALA A 17 -8.77 18.22 2.78
N SER A 18 -7.89 17.23 2.72
CA SER A 18 -8.23 15.84 3.03
C SER A 18 -8.57 15.62 4.52
N VAL A 19 -8.02 16.46 5.42
CA VAL A 19 -8.19 16.31 6.88
C VAL A 19 -9.66 16.39 7.30
N PRO A 20 -10.42 17.46 7.02
CA PRO A 20 -11.81 17.52 7.43
C PRO A 20 -12.68 16.43 6.81
N VAL A 21 -12.37 16.01 5.57
CA VAL A 21 -13.09 14.92 4.90
C VAL A 21 -12.83 13.58 5.61
N LEU A 22 -11.56 13.28 5.94
CA LEU A 22 -11.20 12.08 6.68
C LEU A 22 -11.77 12.07 8.10
N ILE A 23 -11.76 13.22 8.80
CA ILE A 23 -12.39 13.35 10.12
C ILE A 23 -13.88 13.06 10.02
N ALA A 24 -14.59 13.67 9.07
CA ALA A 24 -16.02 13.44 8.89
C ALA A 24 -16.32 11.96 8.63
N GLY A 25 -15.61 11.31 7.68
CA GLY A 25 -15.77 9.88 7.40
C GLY A 25 -15.44 8.99 8.61
N SER A 26 -14.37 9.32 9.35
CA SER A 26 -14.00 8.59 10.57
C SER A 26 -15.06 8.70 11.64
N LEU A 27 -15.59 9.90 11.91
CA LEU A 27 -16.66 10.09 12.87
C LEU A 27 -17.95 9.36 12.46
N MET A 28 -18.31 9.40 11.17
CA MET A 28 -19.48 8.68 10.66
C MET A 28 -19.38 7.17 10.89
N LEU A 29 -18.19 6.56 10.74
CA LEU A 29 -18.00 5.11 10.84
C LEU A 29 -17.72 4.67 12.29
N PHE A 30 -16.75 5.28 12.96
CA PHE A 30 -16.32 4.86 14.30
C PHE A 30 -17.28 5.28 15.43
N MET A 31 -18.06 6.35 15.23
CA MET A 31 -19.07 6.82 16.20
C MET A 31 -20.48 6.37 15.83
N ALA A 32 -20.64 5.49 14.84
CA ALA A 32 -21.92 4.95 14.44
C ALA A 32 -22.63 4.29 15.62
N ARG A 33 -23.96 4.54 15.74
CA ARG A 33 -24.81 3.91 16.75
C ARG A 33 -25.34 2.57 16.22
N PRO A 34 -25.66 1.61 17.10
CA PRO A 34 -26.39 0.43 16.68
C PRO A 34 -27.69 0.81 15.96
N GLY A 35 -27.99 0.15 14.83
CA GLY A 35 -29.21 0.42 14.06
C GLY A 35 -29.10 1.50 12.97
N VAL A 36 -27.91 2.03 12.70
CA VAL A 36 -27.74 2.92 11.53
C VAL A 36 -28.04 2.18 10.22
N SER A 37 -28.60 2.91 9.26
CA SER A 37 -28.96 2.35 7.95
C SER A 37 -27.71 1.95 7.13
N ALA A 38 -27.87 0.98 6.23
CA ALA A 38 -26.81 0.62 5.27
C ALA A 38 -26.36 1.82 4.43
N ALA A 39 -27.27 2.72 4.07
CA ALA A 39 -26.97 3.95 3.35
C ALA A 39 -26.02 4.87 4.12
N TRP A 40 -26.19 4.98 5.44
CA TRP A 40 -25.25 5.73 6.29
C TRP A 40 -23.84 5.16 6.25
N LEU A 41 -23.72 3.84 6.36
CA LEU A 41 -22.43 3.16 6.30
C LEU A 41 -21.76 3.32 4.93
N TRP A 42 -22.53 3.19 3.85
CA TRP A 42 -22.07 3.44 2.49
C TRP A 42 -21.56 4.88 2.31
N LEU A 43 -22.34 5.84 2.77
CA LEU A 43 -21.94 7.26 2.70
C LEU A 43 -20.63 7.50 3.48
N GLY A 44 -20.53 6.97 4.70
CA GLY A 44 -19.31 7.06 5.52
C GLY A 44 -18.10 6.44 4.84
N LEU A 45 -18.27 5.27 4.20
CA LEU A 45 -17.20 4.64 3.41
C LEU A 45 -16.80 5.50 2.20
N VAL A 46 -17.76 6.05 1.45
CA VAL A 46 -17.45 6.95 0.32
C VAL A 46 -16.67 8.17 0.79
N VAL A 47 -17.10 8.81 1.88
CA VAL A 47 -16.44 10.01 2.42
C VAL A 47 -15.01 9.67 2.87
N ILE A 48 -14.81 8.58 3.61
CA ILE A 48 -13.45 8.21 4.09
C ILE A 48 -12.53 7.83 2.93
N TYR A 49 -13.04 7.11 1.92
CA TYR A 49 -12.26 6.76 0.72
C TYR A 49 -11.91 7.97 -0.13
N LEU A 50 -12.80 8.95 -0.23
CA LEU A 50 -12.54 10.22 -0.91
C LEU A 50 -11.41 10.99 -0.20
N GLY A 51 -11.52 11.18 1.12
CA GLY A 51 -10.50 11.83 1.93
C GLY A 51 -9.16 11.11 1.88
N PHE A 52 -9.17 9.77 2.00
CA PHE A 52 -7.97 8.95 1.86
C PHE A 52 -7.31 9.09 0.48
N SER A 53 -8.10 9.10 -0.59
CA SER A 53 -7.56 9.28 -1.95
C SER A 53 -6.94 10.67 -2.13
N MET A 54 -7.58 11.73 -1.62
CA MET A 54 -7.05 13.09 -1.66
C MET A 54 -5.71 13.18 -0.89
N GLY A 55 -5.67 12.69 0.34
CA GLY A 55 -4.49 12.72 1.20
C GLY A 55 -3.34 11.88 0.64
N SER A 56 -3.60 10.62 0.29
CA SER A 56 -2.57 9.69 -0.19
C SER A 56 -1.96 10.11 -1.52
N LEU A 57 -2.78 10.56 -2.49
CA LEU A 57 -2.27 11.06 -3.77
C LEU A 57 -1.43 12.32 -3.60
N SER A 58 -1.88 13.25 -2.76
CA SER A 58 -1.15 14.46 -2.45
C SER A 58 0.20 14.15 -1.79
N GLN A 59 0.21 13.30 -0.79
CA GLN A 59 1.41 12.89 -0.05
C GLN A 59 2.42 12.17 -0.94
N GLN A 60 1.96 11.22 -1.77
CA GLN A 60 2.83 10.44 -2.66
C GLN A 60 3.44 11.33 -3.76
N ALA A 61 2.64 12.20 -4.38
CA ALA A 61 3.11 13.13 -5.38
C ALA A 61 4.06 14.20 -4.79
N TRP A 62 3.81 14.64 -3.56
CA TRP A 62 4.72 15.55 -2.85
C TRP A 62 6.05 14.86 -2.52
N ALA A 63 6.00 13.63 -2.00
CA ALA A 63 7.19 12.84 -1.71
C ALA A 63 8.09 12.67 -2.95
N SER A 64 7.51 12.46 -4.15
CA SER A 64 8.27 12.37 -5.40
C SER A 64 8.99 13.67 -5.79
N ALA A 65 8.41 14.81 -5.39
CA ALA A 65 8.96 16.15 -5.69
C ALA A 65 10.06 16.58 -4.71
N LEU A 66 10.20 15.94 -3.53
CA LEU A 66 11.15 16.33 -2.50
C LEU A 66 12.61 16.13 -2.91
N SER A 67 12.91 15.16 -3.76
CA SER A 67 14.25 14.92 -4.23
C SER A 67 14.27 14.42 -5.68
N PRO A 68 15.19 14.98 -6.51
CA PRO A 68 15.46 14.44 -7.84
C PRO A 68 16.36 13.20 -7.83
N ASP A 69 17.02 12.93 -6.71
CA ASP A 69 18.01 11.87 -6.58
C ASP A 69 17.34 10.49 -6.47
N TYR A 70 17.91 9.53 -7.22
CA TYR A 70 17.38 8.17 -7.31
C TYR A 70 17.35 7.43 -5.97
N ASP A 71 18.46 7.54 -5.22
CA ASP A 71 18.62 6.83 -3.95
C ASP A 71 17.86 7.50 -2.82
N GLN A 72 17.83 8.84 -2.82
CA GLN A 72 17.03 9.60 -1.84
C GLN A 72 15.53 9.30 -1.97
N ARG A 73 15.01 9.14 -3.19
CA ARG A 73 13.60 8.71 -3.39
C ARG A 73 13.30 7.39 -2.71
N SER A 74 14.19 6.42 -2.83
CA SER A 74 14.01 5.12 -2.15
C SER A 74 13.98 5.27 -0.63
N ARG A 75 14.82 6.14 -0.07
CA ARG A 75 14.85 6.44 1.37
C ARG A 75 13.58 7.17 1.83
N ILE A 76 13.11 8.16 1.06
CA ILE A 76 11.88 8.90 1.37
C ILE A 76 10.68 7.95 1.41
N TYR A 77 10.51 7.10 0.40
CA TYR A 77 9.41 6.14 0.38
C TYR A 77 9.59 5.01 1.41
N GLY A 78 10.82 4.66 1.75
CA GLY A 78 11.13 3.75 2.86
C GLY A 78 10.62 4.29 4.20
N TRP A 79 10.94 5.52 4.53
CA TRP A 79 10.43 6.19 5.74
C TRP A 79 8.92 6.39 5.71
N TRP A 80 8.38 6.77 4.54
CA TRP A 80 6.94 6.88 4.35
C TRP A 80 6.24 5.55 4.63
N GLN A 81 6.75 4.43 4.13
CA GLN A 81 6.18 3.10 4.36
C GLN A 81 6.34 2.65 5.82
N THR A 82 7.49 2.93 6.44
CA THR A 82 7.70 2.66 7.88
C THR A 82 6.66 3.38 8.72
N GLY A 83 6.44 4.68 8.45
CA GLY A 83 5.42 5.47 9.13
C GLY A 83 4.00 4.96 8.89
N ASN A 84 3.70 4.47 7.68
CA ASN A 84 2.41 3.87 7.33
C ASN A 84 2.12 2.63 8.17
N VAL A 85 3.08 1.69 8.23
CA VAL A 85 2.93 0.45 9.02
C VAL A 85 2.90 0.76 10.52
N LEU A 86 3.72 1.71 11.00
CA LEU A 86 3.68 2.14 12.39
C LEU A 86 2.31 2.72 12.77
N GLY A 87 1.74 3.58 11.92
CA GLY A 87 0.39 4.12 12.14
C GLY A 87 -0.68 3.04 12.18
N MET A 88 -0.58 2.03 11.30
CA MET A 88 -1.47 0.88 11.29
C MET A 88 -1.35 0.06 12.57
N LEU A 89 -0.13 -0.22 13.04
CA LEU A 89 0.12 -0.92 14.31
C LEU A 89 -0.45 -0.15 15.50
N MET A 90 -0.23 1.16 15.57
CA MET A 90 -0.76 1.99 16.64
C MET A 90 -2.29 1.90 16.71
N VAL A 91 -2.97 2.00 15.57
CA VAL A 91 -4.44 1.88 15.53
C VAL A 91 -4.89 0.48 15.91
N LEU A 92 -4.22 -0.58 15.45
CA LEU A 92 -4.55 -1.97 15.74
C LEU A 92 -4.40 -2.33 17.22
N LEU A 93 -3.45 -1.71 17.93
CA LEU A 93 -3.20 -1.96 19.35
C LEU A 93 -4.21 -1.26 20.29
N ILE A 94 -4.95 -0.25 19.81
CA ILE A 94 -5.86 0.52 20.66
C ILE A 94 -6.98 -0.35 21.26
N PRO A 95 -7.74 -1.18 20.51
CA PRO A 95 -8.80 -2.00 21.10
C PRO A 95 -8.30 -2.96 22.17
N PRO A 96 -7.24 -3.78 21.96
CA PRO A 96 -6.69 -4.63 23.02
C PRO A 96 -6.25 -3.84 24.27
N LEU A 97 -5.65 -2.67 24.10
CA LEU A 97 -5.25 -1.83 25.23
C LEU A 97 -6.44 -1.32 26.03
N VAL A 98 -7.54 -0.95 25.37
CA VAL A 98 -8.77 -0.53 26.03
C VAL A 98 -9.47 -1.71 26.71
N GLU A 99 -9.55 -2.85 26.06
CA GLU A 99 -10.26 -4.03 26.57
C GLU A 99 -9.49 -4.67 27.76
N LEU A 100 -8.19 -4.89 27.60
CA LEU A 100 -7.35 -5.58 28.61
C LEU A 100 -6.76 -4.64 29.64
N GLY A 101 -6.36 -3.42 29.24
CA GLY A 101 -5.68 -2.47 30.12
C GLY A 101 -6.64 -1.61 30.95
N LEU A 102 -7.78 -1.22 30.37
CA LEU A 102 -8.76 -0.34 30.99
C LEU A 102 -10.09 -1.04 31.33
N ASN A 103 -10.19 -2.36 31.15
CA ASN A 103 -11.42 -3.14 31.31
C ASN A 103 -12.62 -2.55 30.54
N GLY A 104 -12.32 -1.94 29.38
CA GLY A 104 -13.31 -1.32 28.52
C GLY A 104 -14.03 -2.35 27.63
N SER A 105 -15.16 -1.94 27.05
CA SER A 105 -15.86 -2.77 26.08
C SER A 105 -15.20 -2.68 24.69
N ARG A 106 -15.43 -3.69 23.85
CA ARG A 106 -15.00 -3.69 22.43
C ARG A 106 -15.48 -2.45 21.66
N VAL A 107 -16.69 -1.97 21.96
CA VAL A 107 -17.24 -0.74 21.37
C VAL A 107 -16.43 0.50 21.78
N GLN A 108 -15.99 0.56 23.04
CA GLN A 108 -15.11 1.63 23.53
C GLN A 108 -13.74 1.58 22.83
N GLY A 109 -13.17 0.39 22.63
CA GLY A 109 -11.94 0.20 21.86
C GLY A 109 -12.05 0.74 20.43
N ILE A 110 -13.13 0.40 19.72
CA ILE A 110 -13.39 0.89 18.36
C ILE A 110 -13.57 2.43 18.34
N ARG A 111 -14.29 3.00 19.30
CA ARG A 111 -14.43 4.46 19.41
C ARG A 111 -13.10 5.15 19.72
N ALA A 112 -12.28 4.55 20.56
CA ALA A 112 -10.95 5.05 20.87
C ALA A 112 -10.04 5.09 19.62
N MET A 113 -10.11 4.08 18.72
CA MET A 113 -9.45 4.15 17.41
C MET A 113 -9.90 5.38 16.61
N GLY A 114 -11.20 5.62 16.54
CA GLY A 114 -11.76 6.78 15.84
C GLY A 114 -11.25 8.10 16.40
N TRP A 115 -11.26 8.27 17.72
CA TRP A 115 -10.74 9.45 18.38
C TRP A 115 -9.23 9.63 18.17
N TYR A 116 -8.47 8.55 18.21
CA TYR A 116 -7.04 8.58 17.90
C TYR A 116 -6.78 9.11 16.48
N ILE A 117 -7.52 8.62 15.49
CA ILE A 117 -7.40 9.08 14.09
C ILE A 117 -7.76 10.57 13.99
N VAL A 118 -8.88 10.99 14.60
CA VAL A 118 -9.36 12.38 14.58
C VAL A 118 -8.36 13.33 15.23
N ALA A 119 -7.67 12.91 16.30
CA ALA A 119 -6.67 13.71 16.99
C ALA A 119 -5.32 13.75 16.26
N MET A 120 -4.81 12.58 15.83
CA MET A 120 -3.47 12.45 15.25
C MET A 120 -3.37 12.96 13.81
N LEU A 121 -4.43 12.81 13.02
CA LEU A 121 -4.41 13.20 11.62
C LEU A 121 -4.14 14.71 11.42
N PRO A 122 -4.84 15.65 12.08
CA PRO A 122 -4.53 17.08 11.97
C PRO A 122 -3.12 17.42 12.42
N VAL A 123 -2.65 16.80 13.52
CA VAL A 123 -1.31 17.03 14.06
C VAL A 123 -0.24 16.59 13.06
N ALA A 124 -0.38 15.36 12.50
CA ALA A 124 0.56 14.84 11.52
C ALA A 124 0.60 15.69 10.23
N VAL A 125 -0.59 16.09 9.73
CA VAL A 125 -0.68 16.94 8.54
C VAL A 125 -0.15 18.34 8.81
N ALA A 126 -0.39 18.93 9.98
CA ALA A 126 0.14 20.24 10.36
C ALA A 126 1.67 20.21 10.41
N ILE A 127 2.26 19.18 11.05
CA ILE A 127 3.73 18.99 11.11
C ILE A 127 4.29 18.86 9.69
N ALA A 128 3.70 18.02 8.84
CA ALA A 128 4.13 17.83 7.47
C ALA A 128 4.05 19.13 6.66
N ALA A 129 2.92 19.84 6.72
CA ALA A 129 2.71 21.08 5.99
C ALA A 129 3.63 22.22 6.45
N TRP A 130 4.05 22.22 7.71
CA TRP A 130 4.92 23.26 8.28
C TRP A 130 6.41 22.96 8.06
N ARG A 131 6.83 21.70 8.31
CA ARG A 131 8.26 21.33 8.32
C ARG A 131 8.81 20.92 6.95
N VAL A 132 7.97 20.34 6.09
CA VAL A 132 8.42 19.84 4.79
C VAL A 132 8.25 20.92 3.74
N GLY A 133 9.36 21.36 3.13
CA GLY A 133 9.36 22.32 2.02
C GLY A 133 8.66 21.74 0.79
N GLU A 134 8.00 22.59 0.02
CA GLU A 134 7.53 22.22 -1.31
C GLU A 134 8.43 22.91 -2.34
N PRO A 135 9.17 22.16 -3.19
CA PRO A 135 10.05 22.77 -4.18
C PRO A 135 9.26 23.65 -5.14
N ALA A 136 9.80 24.82 -5.46
CA ALA A 136 9.26 25.67 -6.51
C ALA A 136 9.29 24.87 -7.83
N GLN A 137 8.15 24.76 -8.49
CA GLN A 137 8.07 24.12 -9.79
C GLN A 137 7.81 25.16 -10.88
N ASP A 138 8.55 25.02 -11.98
CA ASP A 138 8.37 25.83 -13.16
C ASP A 138 6.92 25.78 -13.66
N ALA A 139 6.45 26.92 -14.14
CA ALA A 139 5.13 27.10 -14.65
C ALA A 139 4.98 26.49 -16.05
N TYR A 140 4.80 25.16 -16.12
CA TYR A 140 4.41 24.53 -17.38
C TYR A 140 2.92 24.68 -17.63
N ASP A 141 2.57 25.16 -18.80
CA ASP A 141 1.19 25.22 -19.29
C ASP A 141 0.68 23.78 -19.51
N ARG A 142 -0.43 23.41 -18.86
CA ARG A 142 -0.91 22.02 -18.85
C ARG A 142 -2.23 21.92 -19.58
N PRO A 143 -2.31 21.16 -20.67
CA PRO A 143 -3.57 20.95 -21.37
C PRO A 143 -4.62 20.27 -20.49
N ALA A 144 -5.88 20.46 -20.83
CA ALA A 144 -6.99 19.77 -20.17
C ALA A 144 -6.79 18.26 -20.29
N ARG A 145 -6.93 17.51 -19.18
CA ARG A 145 -6.82 16.04 -19.16
C ARG A 145 -7.99 15.43 -19.91
N ARG A 146 -7.66 14.52 -20.81
CA ARG A 146 -8.62 13.69 -21.54
C ARG A 146 -8.49 12.24 -21.05
N LEU A 147 -9.51 11.44 -21.25
CA LEU A 147 -9.45 9.99 -20.96
C LEU A 147 -8.32 9.32 -21.77
N SER A 148 -8.03 9.82 -22.98
CA SER A 148 -6.89 9.38 -23.78
C SER A 148 -5.55 9.51 -23.06
N ASP A 149 -5.37 10.51 -22.19
CA ASP A 149 -4.11 10.69 -21.45
C ASP A 149 -3.78 9.49 -20.54
N TYR A 150 -4.80 8.81 -20.02
CA TYR A 150 -4.63 7.57 -19.23
C TYR A 150 -4.22 6.40 -20.12
N LEU A 151 -4.80 6.27 -21.31
CA LEU A 151 -4.44 5.22 -22.26
C LEU A 151 -3.03 5.44 -22.81
N ASP A 152 -2.64 6.68 -23.08
CA ASP A 152 -1.29 7.05 -23.51
C ASP A 152 -0.22 6.68 -22.46
N LEU A 153 -0.55 6.81 -21.17
CA LEU A 153 0.34 6.38 -20.09
C LEU A 153 0.55 4.87 -20.11
N LEU A 154 -0.51 4.10 -20.29
CA LEU A 154 -0.46 2.64 -20.33
C LEU A 154 0.20 2.12 -21.62
N ALA A 155 0.30 2.94 -22.66
CA ALA A 155 1.04 2.60 -23.87
C ALA A 155 2.56 2.64 -23.67
N ASP A 156 3.08 3.33 -22.63
CA ASP A 156 4.51 3.26 -22.29
C ASP A 156 4.81 1.93 -21.58
N PRO A 157 5.70 1.08 -22.15
CA PRO A 157 5.96 -0.26 -21.60
C PRO A 157 6.52 -0.25 -20.17
N SER A 158 7.25 0.81 -19.78
CA SER A 158 7.80 0.92 -18.44
C SER A 158 6.68 1.20 -17.43
N ILE A 159 5.76 2.10 -17.77
CA ILE A 159 4.61 2.43 -16.94
C ILE A 159 3.65 1.24 -16.86
N ALA A 160 3.32 0.61 -18.00
CA ALA A 160 2.44 -0.56 -18.03
C ALA A 160 2.96 -1.71 -17.14
N ARG A 161 4.28 -1.99 -17.16
CA ARG A 161 4.89 -2.99 -16.28
C ARG A 161 4.77 -2.62 -14.80
N LEU A 162 4.96 -1.36 -14.45
CA LEU A 162 4.78 -0.90 -13.05
C LEU A 162 3.33 -1.04 -12.60
N MET A 163 2.37 -0.67 -13.46
CA MET A 163 0.94 -0.79 -13.14
C MET A 163 0.52 -2.25 -13.00
N LEU A 164 1.02 -3.13 -13.88
CA LEU A 164 0.76 -4.56 -13.78
C LEU A 164 1.39 -5.15 -12.51
N ALA A 165 2.63 -4.79 -12.20
CA ALA A 165 3.28 -5.23 -10.96
C ALA A 165 2.51 -4.74 -9.71
N ASP A 166 2.03 -3.50 -9.70
CA ASP A 166 1.24 -2.95 -8.60
C ASP A 166 -0.12 -3.67 -8.44
N LEU A 167 -0.78 -3.98 -9.55
CA LEU A 167 -2.02 -4.77 -9.56
C LEU A 167 -1.79 -6.15 -8.93
N LEU A 168 -0.77 -6.87 -9.38
CA LEU A 168 -0.42 -8.20 -8.88
C LEU A 168 0.00 -8.17 -7.41
N MET A 169 0.83 -7.17 -7.03
CA MET A 169 1.29 -6.95 -5.66
C MET A 169 0.22 -6.36 -4.73
N GLY A 170 -0.87 -5.82 -5.25
CA GLY A 170 -2.07 -5.46 -4.48
C GLY A 170 -3.02 -6.65 -4.30
N TRP A 171 -3.14 -7.49 -5.32
CA TRP A 171 -4.05 -8.64 -5.30
C TRP A 171 -3.54 -9.75 -4.37
N ALA A 172 -2.28 -10.15 -4.47
CA ALA A 172 -1.70 -11.22 -3.65
C ALA A 172 -1.83 -10.97 -2.13
N PRO A 173 -1.36 -9.84 -1.56
CA PRO A 173 -1.57 -9.55 -0.14
C PRO A 173 -3.04 -9.35 0.24
N GLY A 174 -3.88 -8.86 -0.68
CA GLY A 174 -5.31 -8.74 -0.48
C GLY A 174 -5.96 -10.09 -0.20
N ILE A 175 -5.60 -11.12 -0.97
CA ILE A 175 -6.07 -12.51 -0.77
C ILE A 175 -5.59 -13.04 0.57
N THR A 176 -4.30 -12.93 0.86
CA THR A 176 -3.74 -13.44 2.12
C THR A 176 -4.36 -12.75 3.34
N ALA A 177 -4.59 -11.44 3.28
CA ALA A 177 -5.26 -10.71 4.35
C ALA A 177 -6.72 -11.15 4.54
N ALA A 178 -7.46 -11.33 3.44
CA ALA A 178 -8.88 -11.75 3.49
C ALA A 178 -9.06 -13.17 4.05
N LEU A 179 -8.13 -14.08 3.74
CA LEU A 179 -8.22 -15.48 4.10
C LEU A 179 -7.38 -15.87 5.33
N PHE A 180 -6.64 -14.94 5.93
CA PHE A 180 -5.67 -15.20 7.00
C PHE A 180 -6.25 -16.00 8.16
N LEU A 181 -7.30 -15.48 8.80
CA LEU A 181 -7.90 -16.14 9.95
C LEU A 181 -8.49 -17.51 9.60
N PHE A 182 -9.13 -17.66 8.44
CA PHE A 182 -9.68 -18.94 7.98
C PHE A 182 -8.58 -19.97 7.74
N TYR A 183 -7.46 -19.56 7.14
CA TYR A 183 -6.32 -20.47 6.88
C TYR A 183 -5.69 -20.94 8.19
N PHE A 184 -5.44 -20.01 9.12
CA PHE A 184 -4.83 -20.38 10.40
C PHE A 184 -5.75 -21.22 11.27
N ASP A 185 -7.05 -20.92 11.32
CA ASP A 185 -8.04 -21.72 12.06
C ASP A 185 -8.24 -23.09 11.41
N GLN A 186 -8.60 -23.15 10.13
CA GLN A 186 -9.06 -24.38 9.48
C GLN A 186 -7.91 -25.31 9.06
N ILE A 187 -6.78 -24.78 8.60
CA ILE A 187 -5.63 -25.55 8.08
C ILE A 187 -4.56 -25.75 9.14
N LYS A 188 -4.16 -24.66 9.80
CA LYS A 188 -3.06 -24.70 10.78
C LYS A 188 -3.52 -25.07 12.18
N LYS A 189 -4.84 -25.05 12.45
CA LYS A 189 -5.45 -25.32 13.74
C LYS A 189 -4.90 -24.43 14.86
N VAL A 190 -4.63 -23.16 14.53
CA VAL A 190 -4.15 -22.12 15.45
C VAL A 190 -5.37 -21.33 15.93
N PRO A 191 -5.59 -21.19 17.23
CA PRO A 191 -6.68 -20.39 17.80
C PRO A 191 -6.61 -18.92 17.33
N GLU A 192 -7.77 -18.28 17.16
CA GLU A 192 -7.87 -16.89 16.66
C GLU A 192 -7.00 -15.91 17.47
N ALA A 193 -6.95 -16.06 18.80
CA ALA A 193 -6.14 -15.21 19.66
C ALA A 193 -4.63 -15.32 19.34
N GLU A 194 -4.15 -16.54 19.12
CA GLU A 194 -2.74 -16.78 18.74
C GLU A 194 -2.47 -16.31 17.31
N ALA A 195 -3.39 -16.51 16.37
CA ALA A 195 -3.29 -16.03 15.00
C ALA A 195 -3.19 -14.48 14.95
N ASN A 196 -3.92 -13.77 15.81
CA ASN A 196 -3.82 -12.31 15.94
C ASN A 196 -2.45 -11.87 16.47
N ILE A 197 -1.84 -12.61 17.40
CA ILE A 197 -0.46 -12.35 17.87
C ILE A 197 0.53 -12.58 16.72
N LEU A 198 0.37 -13.64 15.95
CA LEU A 198 1.21 -13.91 14.77
C LEU A 198 1.08 -12.81 13.72
N LEU A 199 -0.12 -12.26 13.53
CA LEU A 199 -0.36 -11.11 12.64
C LEU A 199 0.35 -9.85 13.15
N LEU A 200 0.36 -9.63 14.47
CA LEU A 200 1.12 -8.53 15.09
C LEU A 200 2.62 -8.67 14.82
N VAL A 201 3.18 -9.88 15.02
CA VAL A 201 4.59 -10.18 14.72
C VAL A 201 4.91 -9.92 13.24
N TYR A 202 4.01 -10.34 12.33
CA TYR A 202 4.10 -10.07 10.91
C TYR A 202 4.20 -8.56 10.60
N PHE A 203 3.34 -7.73 11.18
CA PHE A 203 3.36 -6.28 10.92
C PHE A 203 4.54 -5.56 11.60
N VAL A 204 5.01 -6.02 12.75
CA VAL A 204 6.25 -5.51 13.36
C VAL A 204 7.44 -5.80 12.45
N ALA A 205 7.54 -7.01 11.91
CA ALA A 205 8.56 -7.35 10.93
C ALA A 205 8.41 -6.54 9.62
N ALA A 206 7.19 -6.29 9.17
CA ALA A 206 6.91 -5.44 8.02
C ALA A 206 7.42 -4.01 8.20
N MET A 207 7.29 -3.45 9.39
CA MET A 207 7.84 -2.13 9.73
C MET A 207 9.36 -2.11 9.63
N LEU A 208 10.02 -3.13 10.17
CA LEU A 208 11.48 -3.29 10.09
C LEU A 208 11.96 -3.60 8.67
N GLY A 209 11.13 -4.24 7.86
CA GLY A 209 11.40 -4.54 6.46
C GLY A 209 11.53 -3.30 5.57
N ALA A 210 10.80 -2.23 5.84
CA ALA A 210 10.80 -1.04 4.99
C ALA A 210 12.21 -0.40 4.81
N PRO A 211 12.98 -0.10 5.87
CA PRO A 211 14.33 0.40 5.70
C PRO A 211 15.28 -0.61 5.05
N ALA A 212 15.10 -1.91 5.31
CA ALA A 212 15.90 -2.96 4.69
C ALA A 212 15.70 -3.00 3.16
N TRP A 213 14.46 -2.94 2.67
CA TRP A 213 14.16 -2.87 1.24
C TRP A 213 14.64 -1.58 0.60
N SER A 214 14.52 -0.45 1.29
CA SER A 214 15.07 0.83 0.84
C SER A 214 16.59 0.76 0.67
N TRP A 215 17.29 0.19 1.66
CA TRP A 215 18.74 -0.02 1.60
C TRP A 215 19.14 -0.98 0.47
N LEU A 216 18.40 -2.07 0.30
CA LEU A 216 18.67 -3.03 -0.77
C LEU A 216 18.47 -2.38 -2.15
N ALA A 217 17.44 -1.56 -2.32
CA ALA A 217 17.17 -0.85 -3.56
C ALA A 217 18.31 0.08 -3.99
N VAL A 218 18.98 0.72 -3.02
CA VAL A 218 20.18 1.54 -3.29
C VAL A 218 21.36 0.67 -3.72
N ARG A 219 21.50 -0.56 -3.17
CA ARG A 219 22.62 -1.46 -3.46
C ARG A 219 22.52 -2.18 -4.81
N ILE A 220 21.37 -2.76 -5.12
CA ILE A 220 21.18 -3.63 -6.31
C ILE A 220 20.28 -3.03 -7.39
N GLY A 221 19.72 -1.85 -7.13
CA GLY A 221 18.74 -1.18 -7.99
C GLY A 221 17.28 -1.53 -7.64
N LYS A 222 16.37 -0.59 -7.87
CA LYS A 222 14.95 -0.70 -7.45
C LYS A 222 14.23 -1.89 -8.08
N HIS A 223 14.42 -2.13 -9.39
CA HIS A 223 13.74 -3.21 -10.09
C HIS A 223 14.19 -4.60 -9.61
N ARG A 224 15.50 -4.79 -9.33
CA ARG A 224 16.02 -6.03 -8.78
C ARG A 224 15.56 -6.24 -7.33
N ALA A 225 15.54 -5.17 -6.54
CA ALA A 225 15.02 -5.22 -5.17
C ALA A 225 13.53 -5.59 -5.14
N LEU A 226 12.72 -5.07 -6.09
CA LEU A 226 11.30 -5.42 -6.21
C LEU A 226 11.11 -6.87 -6.65
N ALA A 227 11.92 -7.37 -7.58
CA ALA A 227 11.91 -8.79 -7.97
C ALA A 227 12.28 -9.70 -6.79
N ALA A 228 13.35 -9.34 -6.04
CA ALA A 228 13.74 -10.06 -4.83
C ALA A 228 12.64 -10.03 -3.75
N ASN A 229 11.93 -8.91 -3.60
CA ASN A 229 10.78 -8.78 -2.71
C ASN A 229 9.66 -9.74 -3.10
N ALA A 230 9.31 -9.81 -4.37
CA ALA A 230 8.28 -10.73 -4.89
C ALA A 230 8.66 -12.21 -4.66
N LEU A 231 9.93 -12.56 -4.89
CA LEU A 231 10.44 -13.91 -4.63
C LEU A 231 10.46 -14.23 -3.12
N MET A 232 10.73 -13.25 -2.27
CA MET A 232 10.66 -13.44 -0.83
C MET A 232 9.22 -13.64 -0.34
N ILE A 233 8.22 -12.96 -0.95
CA ILE A 233 6.79 -13.22 -0.68
C ILE A 233 6.46 -14.66 -1.05
N LEU A 234 6.84 -15.11 -2.25
CA LEU A 234 6.65 -16.49 -2.70
C LEU A 234 7.27 -17.49 -1.71
N ALA A 235 8.55 -17.32 -1.35
CA ALA A 235 9.24 -18.19 -0.41
C ALA A 235 8.56 -18.21 0.98
N SER A 236 8.10 -17.05 1.45
CA SER A 236 7.39 -16.92 2.72
C SER A 236 6.06 -17.67 2.73
N LEU A 237 5.28 -17.59 1.64
CA LEU A 237 4.03 -18.32 1.51
C LEU A 237 4.24 -19.84 1.54
N LEU A 238 5.26 -20.32 0.81
CA LEU A 238 5.63 -21.73 0.82
C LEU A 238 6.12 -22.17 2.20
N LEU A 239 6.86 -21.33 2.91
CA LEU A 239 7.31 -21.60 4.27
C LEU A 239 6.14 -21.67 5.25
N VAL A 240 5.20 -20.73 5.18
CA VAL A 240 3.96 -20.75 5.99
C VAL A 240 3.15 -22.02 5.70
N MET A 241 3.11 -22.48 4.45
CA MET A 241 2.47 -23.74 4.10
C MET A 241 3.17 -24.95 4.70
N ALA A 242 4.49 -25.04 4.57
CA ALA A 242 5.29 -26.22 4.94
C ALA A 242 5.46 -26.40 6.45
N VAL A 243 5.54 -25.30 7.21
CA VAL A 243 5.91 -25.34 8.64
C VAL A 243 4.66 -25.51 9.52
N PRO A 244 4.65 -26.49 10.45
CA PRO A 244 3.60 -26.61 11.48
C PRO A 244 3.67 -25.40 12.44
N MET A 245 2.50 -24.83 12.77
CA MET A 245 2.41 -23.62 13.61
C MET A 245 2.08 -23.92 15.09
N HIS A 246 2.35 -25.15 15.55
CA HIS A 246 2.03 -25.57 16.93
C HIS A 246 3.05 -25.08 17.97
N GLN A 247 4.24 -24.65 17.53
CA GLN A 247 5.27 -24.11 18.41
C GLN A 247 5.30 -22.59 18.27
N PRO A 248 4.99 -21.82 19.33
CA PRO A 248 4.87 -20.36 19.23
C PRO A 248 6.15 -19.69 18.72
N ALA A 249 7.33 -20.15 19.11
CA ALA A 249 8.60 -19.61 18.66
C ALA A 249 8.82 -19.82 17.15
N VAL A 250 8.51 -21.01 16.63
CA VAL A 250 8.65 -21.33 15.21
C VAL A 250 7.62 -20.56 14.40
N ALA A 251 6.37 -20.53 14.85
CA ALA A 251 5.30 -19.77 14.21
C ALA A 251 5.64 -18.27 14.16
N GLY A 252 6.12 -17.71 15.27
CA GLY A 252 6.58 -16.33 15.35
C GLY A 252 7.73 -16.02 14.39
N ALA A 253 8.74 -16.88 14.31
CA ALA A 253 9.87 -16.71 13.40
C ALA A 253 9.44 -16.75 11.92
N VAL A 254 8.57 -17.70 11.56
CA VAL A 254 8.01 -17.81 10.20
C VAL A 254 7.19 -16.58 9.85
N MET A 255 6.35 -16.11 10.76
CA MET A 255 5.53 -14.92 10.54
C MET A 255 6.37 -13.63 10.50
N ALA A 256 7.44 -13.53 11.30
CA ALA A 256 8.39 -12.42 11.18
C ALA A 256 9.06 -12.41 9.81
N LEU A 257 9.52 -13.57 9.33
CA LEU A 257 10.13 -13.69 8.00
C LEU A 257 9.13 -13.35 6.89
N ALA A 258 7.88 -13.81 7.02
CA ALA A 258 6.81 -13.51 6.06
C ALA A 258 6.39 -12.04 6.08
N GLY A 259 6.54 -11.33 7.20
CA GLY A 259 6.23 -9.92 7.32
C GLY A 259 7.25 -9.00 6.64
N LEU A 260 8.53 -9.37 6.63
CA LEU A 260 9.60 -8.53 6.07
C LEU A 260 9.32 -8.00 4.65
N PRO A 261 8.82 -8.79 3.69
CA PRO A 261 8.58 -8.33 2.33
C PRO A 261 7.33 -7.44 2.17
N TYR A 262 6.42 -7.40 3.13
CA TYR A 262 5.17 -6.65 3.03
C TYR A 262 5.36 -5.17 2.64
N SER A 263 6.36 -4.52 3.20
CA SER A 263 6.63 -3.10 2.97
C SER A 263 7.42 -2.82 1.68
N GLY A 264 8.02 -3.83 1.06
CA GLY A 264 8.94 -3.65 -0.07
C GLY A 264 8.24 -3.17 -1.33
N ALA A 265 7.19 -3.87 -1.77
CA ALA A 265 6.48 -3.52 -3.00
C ALA A 265 5.89 -2.10 -2.96
N PRO A 266 5.15 -1.67 -1.91
CA PRO A 266 4.59 -0.32 -1.87
C PRO A 266 5.63 0.80 -1.97
N LEU A 267 6.76 0.67 -1.28
CA LEU A 267 7.81 1.69 -1.32
C LEU A 267 8.55 1.70 -2.67
N LEU A 268 8.90 0.52 -3.19
CA LEU A 268 9.70 0.39 -4.41
C LEU A 268 8.93 0.82 -5.66
N LEU A 269 7.67 0.40 -5.79
CA LEU A 269 6.80 0.79 -6.90
C LEU A 269 6.61 2.31 -6.95
N ARG A 270 6.41 2.98 -5.80
CA ARG A 270 6.28 4.43 -5.75
C ARG A 270 7.58 5.14 -6.12
N ALA A 271 8.72 4.64 -5.63
CA ALA A 271 10.01 5.19 -5.99
C ALA A 271 10.33 5.01 -7.49
N MET A 272 10.00 3.84 -8.07
CA MET A 272 10.17 3.57 -9.50
C MET A 272 9.22 4.40 -10.36
N LEU A 273 7.99 4.63 -9.87
CA LEU A 273 7.03 5.47 -10.58
C LEU A 273 7.46 6.94 -10.64
N ALA A 274 8.11 7.44 -9.58
CA ALA A 274 8.70 8.78 -9.59
C ALA A 274 9.77 8.91 -10.69
N ASP A 275 10.62 7.89 -10.85
CA ASP A 275 11.66 7.86 -11.90
C ASP A 275 11.04 7.75 -13.31
N ALA A 276 9.98 6.93 -13.46
CA ALA A 276 9.22 6.84 -14.71
C ALA A 276 8.53 8.18 -15.05
N GLY A 277 8.12 8.95 -14.05
CA GLY A 277 7.60 10.31 -14.20
C GLY A 277 8.63 11.26 -14.83
N ASP A 278 9.89 11.22 -14.38
CA ASP A 278 10.97 11.99 -14.98
C ASP A 278 11.21 11.58 -16.45
N GLN A 279 11.19 10.29 -16.76
CA GLN A 279 11.30 9.80 -18.13
C GLN A 279 10.16 10.31 -19.01
N LEU A 280 8.93 10.26 -18.50
CA LEU A 280 7.77 10.77 -19.22
C LEU A 280 7.85 12.27 -19.45
N ARG A 281 8.29 13.04 -18.43
CA ARG A 281 8.53 14.48 -18.54
C ARG A 281 9.58 14.80 -19.61
N LEU A 282 10.65 14.03 -19.70
CA LEU A 282 11.67 14.21 -20.74
C LEU A 282 11.10 13.94 -22.13
N LYS A 283 10.24 12.91 -22.29
CA LYS A 283 9.63 12.56 -23.60
C LYS A 283 8.57 13.57 -24.03
N THR A 284 7.71 14.02 -23.11
CA THR A 284 6.49 14.80 -23.44
C THR A 284 6.60 16.30 -23.15
N GLY A 285 7.62 16.73 -22.40
CA GLY A 285 7.74 18.11 -21.90
C GLY A 285 6.74 18.44 -20.78
N VAL A 286 5.85 17.53 -20.39
CA VAL A 286 4.77 17.78 -19.41
C VAL A 286 4.95 16.93 -18.16
N ASP A 287 4.86 17.55 -16.99
CA ASP A 287 4.83 16.82 -15.72
C ASP A 287 3.45 16.19 -15.48
N ARG A 288 3.36 14.86 -15.56
CA ARG A 288 2.15 14.07 -15.33
C ARG A 288 2.23 13.23 -14.04
N THR A 289 3.05 13.64 -13.09
CA THR A 289 3.32 12.89 -11.86
C THR A 289 2.05 12.54 -11.07
N ALA A 290 1.16 13.51 -10.84
CA ALA A 290 -0.08 13.23 -10.11
C ALA A 290 -1.02 12.28 -10.88
N LEU A 291 -0.99 12.29 -12.22
CA LEU A 291 -1.74 11.34 -13.03
C LEU A 291 -1.19 9.92 -12.86
N LEU A 292 0.13 9.76 -12.91
CA LEU A 292 0.80 8.48 -12.67
C LEU A 292 0.43 7.88 -11.31
N TYR A 293 0.48 8.67 -10.23
CA TYR A 293 0.10 8.19 -8.90
C TYR A 293 -1.39 7.91 -8.78
N SER A 294 -2.25 8.62 -9.52
CA SER A 294 -3.69 8.30 -9.53
C SER A 294 -3.97 6.94 -10.17
N VAL A 295 -3.27 6.61 -11.26
CA VAL A 295 -3.37 5.31 -11.91
C VAL A 295 -2.82 4.22 -11.00
N LEU A 296 -1.64 4.40 -10.41
CA LEU A 296 -1.05 3.44 -9.45
C LEU A 296 -1.99 3.18 -8.28
N THR A 297 -2.56 4.23 -7.69
CA THR A 297 -3.52 4.06 -6.59
C THR A 297 -4.77 3.31 -7.04
N GLY A 298 -5.20 3.52 -8.29
CA GLY A 298 -6.31 2.80 -8.90
C GLY A 298 -6.00 1.32 -9.08
N THR A 299 -4.85 0.97 -9.66
CA THR A 299 -4.43 -0.43 -9.87
C THR A 299 -4.29 -1.19 -8.55
N GLY A 300 -3.70 -0.59 -7.53
CA GLY A 300 -3.60 -1.20 -6.21
C GLY A 300 -4.97 -1.45 -5.55
N LYS A 301 -5.91 -0.51 -5.69
CA LYS A 301 -7.30 -0.69 -5.21
C LYS A 301 -8.05 -1.77 -5.97
N ILE A 302 -7.88 -1.84 -7.30
CA ILE A 302 -8.46 -2.91 -8.12
C ILE A 302 -7.88 -4.25 -7.69
N GLY A 303 -6.56 -4.36 -7.50
CA GLY A 303 -5.91 -5.56 -7.00
C GLY A 303 -6.50 -6.03 -5.66
N SER A 304 -6.63 -5.11 -4.69
CA SER A 304 -7.25 -5.44 -3.40
C SER A 304 -8.73 -5.83 -3.51
N ALA A 305 -9.49 -5.21 -4.42
CA ALA A 305 -10.89 -5.56 -4.66
C ALA A 305 -11.02 -6.94 -5.32
N LEU A 306 -10.11 -7.31 -6.21
CA LEU A 306 -10.08 -8.65 -6.81
C LEU A 306 -9.88 -9.75 -5.77
N ALA A 307 -9.29 -9.46 -4.61
CA ALA A 307 -9.18 -10.43 -3.53
C ALA A 307 -10.54 -10.94 -3.04
N LEU A 308 -11.60 -10.15 -3.15
CA LEU A 308 -12.95 -10.57 -2.77
C LEU A 308 -13.50 -11.69 -3.65
N THR A 309 -13.00 -11.86 -4.89
CA THR A 309 -13.41 -12.93 -5.78
C THR A 309 -13.03 -14.32 -5.22
N THR A 310 -12.02 -14.39 -4.33
CA THR A 310 -11.64 -15.66 -3.69
C THR A 310 -12.74 -16.23 -2.80
N PHE A 311 -13.58 -15.39 -2.18
CA PHE A 311 -14.72 -15.87 -1.42
C PHE A 311 -15.77 -16.53 -2.32
N ILE A 312 -16.01 -16.00 -3.51
CA ILE A 312 -16.92 -16.59 -4.50
C ILE A 312 -16.38 -17.95 -4.96
N MET A 313 -15.07 -18.03 -5.20
CA MET A 313 -14.42 -19.30 -5.59
C MET A 313 -14.45 -20.33 -4.47
N LEU A 314 -14.26 -19.93 -3.22
CA LEU A 314 -14.33 -20.80 -2.06
C LEU A 314 -15.76 -21.31 -1.80
N ASP A 315 -16.75 -20.42 -1.94
CA ASP A 315 -18.17 -20.80 -1.82
C ASP A 315 -18.54 -21.86 -2.87
N ALA A 316 -18.10 -21.69 -4.13
CA ALA A 316 -18.29 -22.67 -5.20
C ALA A 316 -17.62 -24.03 -4.92
N LEU A 317 -16.57 -24.06 -4.08
CA LEU A 317 -15.90 -25.29 -3.60
C LEU A 317 -16.56 -25.86 -2.32
N GLY A 318 -17.66 -25.26 -1.85
CA GLY A 318 -18.39 -25.67 -0.66
C GLY A 318 -17.69 -25.33 0.65
N PHE A 319 -16.86 -24.27 0.66
CA PHE A 319 -16.25 -23.76 1.88
C PHE A 319 -17.24 -22.89 2.66
N HIS A 320 -17.49 -23.27 3.90
CA HIS A 320 -18.36 -22.52 4.80
C HIS A 320 -17.55 -21.95 5.98
N ALA A 321 -17.43 -20.63 6.03
CA ALA A 321 -16.62 -19.92 7.02
C ALA A 321 -17.02 -20.19 8.50
N ARG A 322 -18.27 -20.57 8.76
CA ARG A 322 -18.81 -20.87 10.09
C ARG A 322 -18.89 -22.36 10.42
N ALA A 323 -18.58 -23.23 9.47
CA ALA A 323 -18.61 -24.67 9.72
C ALA A 323 -17.36 -25.10 10.50
N HIS A 324 -17.52 -25.93 11.52
CA HIS A 324 -16.41 -26.54 12.25
C HIS A 324 -15.64 -27.55 11.40
N ASP A 325 -16.33 -28.22 10.48
CA ASP A 325 -15.75 -29.21 9.58
C ASP A 325 -16.09 -28.89 8.13
N ASN A 326 -15.10 -28.43 7.41
CA ASN A 326 -15.18 -28.23 5.97
C ASN A 326 -14.70 -29.50 5.24
N SER A 327 -15.25 -29.77 4.05
CA SER A 327 -14.81 -30.87 3.23
C SER A 327 -13.33 -30.79 2.86
N ARG A 328 -12.69 -31.92 2.59
CA ARG A 328 -11.30 -31.98 2.15
C ARG A 328 -11.09 -31.14 0.88
N ALA A 329 -12.04 -31.12 -0.04
CA ALA A 329 -11.98 -30.31 -1.25
C ALA A 329 -12.02 -28.80 -0.93
N ALA A 330 -12.87 -28.37 0.00
CA ALA A 330 -12.94 -26.99 0.44
C ALA A 330 -11.64 -26.53 1.13
N LEU A 331 -11.02 -27.39 1.95
CA LEU A 331 -9.75 -27.12 2.62
C LEU A 331 -8.58 -27.03 1.62
N ILE A 332 -8.53 -27.91 0.61
CA ILE A 332 -7.55 -27.81 -0.49
C ILE A 332 -7.78 -26.52 -1.27
N GLY A 333 -9.02 -26.14 -1.54
CA GLY A 333 -9.38 -24.87 -2.16
C GLY A 333 -8.91 -23.67 -1.35
N LEU A 334 -9.13 -23.66 -0.03
CA LEU A 334 -8.63 -22.61 0.87
C LEU A 334 -7.10 -22.49 0.82
N GLN A 335 -6.40 -23.64 0.84
CA GLN A 335 -4.93 -23.65 0.75
C GLN A 335 -4.43 -23.16 -0.62
N ALA A 336 -5.08 -23.55 -1.70
CA ALA A 336 -4.76 -23.07 -3.05
C ALA A 336 -4.99 -21.57 -3.21
N MET A 337 -6.07 -21.03 -2.62
CA MET A 337 -6.36 -19.60 -2.66
C MET A 337 -5.45 -18.80 -1.72
N PHE A 338 -5.10 -19.32 -0.55
CA PHE A 338 -4.25 -18.59 0.42
C PHE A 338 -2.76 -18.61 0.06
N VAL A 339 -2.26 -19.72 -0.47
CA VAL A 339 -0.84 -19.92 -0.81
C VAL A 339 -0.62 -19.92 -2.31
N GLY A 340 -1.32 -20.76 -3.07
CA GLY A 340 -1.06 -21.00 -4.49
C GLY A 340 -1.25 -19.74 -5.32
N LEU A 341 -2.45 -19.18 -5.33
CA LEU A 341 -2.74 -18.00 -6.14
C LEU A 341 -1.85 -16.78 -5.80
N PRO A 342 -1.64 -16.40 -4.52
CA PRO A 342 -0.70 -15.33 -4.20
C PRO A 342 0.75 -15.64 -4.55
N ALA A 343 1.18 -16.90 -4.49
CA ALA A 343 2.50 -17.33 -4.93
C ALA A 343 2.70 -17.14 -6.43
N ASP A 344 1.71 -17.56 -7.24
CA ASP A 344 1.73 -17.39 -8.70
C ASP A 344 1.72 -15.90 -9.09
N LEU A 345 0.89 -15.08 -8.43
CA LEU A 345 0.84 -13.64 -8.65
C LEU A 345 2.17 -12.96 -8.30
N SER A 346 2.82 -13.39 -7.21
CA SER A 346 4.14 -12.89 -6.80
C SER A 346 5.23 -13.29 -7.81
N LEU A 347 5.22 -14.53 -8.28
CA LEU A 347 6.16 -15.00 -9.30
C LEU A 347 5.96 -14.23 -10.61
N LEU A 348 4.71 -14.06 -11.04
CA LEU A 348 4.40 -13.29 -12.26
C LEU A 348 4.87 -11.84 -12.13
N SER A 349 4.68 -11.22 -10.97
CA SER A 349 5.17 -9.87 -10.71
C SER A 349 6.70 -9.79 -10.80
N ALA A 350 7.43 -10.79 -10.25
CA ALA A 350 8.88 -10.86 -10.38
C ALA A 350 9.31 -10.90 -11.84
N VAL A 351 8.67 -11.76 -12.67
CA VAL A 351 8.95 -11.88 -14.10
C VAL A 351 8.69 -10.57 -14.85
N VAL A 352 7.55 -9.93 -14.58
CA VAL A 352 7.17 -8.65 -15.20
C VAL A 352 8.20 -7.56 -14.91
N ILE A 353 8.65 -7.48 -13.66
CA ILE A 353 9.55 -6.41 -13.23
C ILE A 353 11.00 -6.61 -13.65
N LEU A 354 11.44 -7.83 -13.86
CA LEU A 354 12.77 -8.12 -14.40
C LEU A 354 12.96 -7.55 -15.82
N GLY A 355 11.88 -7.38 -16.59
CA GLY A 355 11.89 -6.70 -17.87
C GLY A 355 11.93 -5.16 -17.80
N TYR A 356 11.94 -4.56 -16.60
CA TYR A 356 11.98 -3.12 -16.41
C TYR A 356 13.39 -2.58 -16.69
N ARG A 357 13.50 -1.54 -17.55
CA ARG A 357 14.79 -1.09 -18.10
C ARG A 357 15.28 0.26 -17.55
N LEU A 358 14.51 0.91 -16.67
CA LEU A 358 14.91 2.20 -16.10
C LEU A 358 15.70 1.96 -14.80
N ASP A 359 17.00 1.78 -14.96
CA ASP A 359 17.97 1.63 -13.86
C ASP A 359 18.58 2.97 -13.44
N ALA A 360 19.47 2.94 -12.42
CA ALA A 360 20.10 4.15 -11.90
C ALA A 360 20.93 4.90 -12.94
N PRO A 361 21.81 4.27 -13.77
CA PRO A 361 22.54 4.97 -14.83
C PRO A 361 21.60 5.66 -15.82
N ARG A 362 20.57 4.98 -16.29
CA ARG A 362 19.59 5.55 -17.23
C ARG A 362 18.81 6.71 -16.63
N HIS A 363 18.46 6.64 -15.36
CA HIS A 363 17.79 7.74 -14.66
C HIS A 363 18.70 8.96 -14.54
N LEU A 364 20.00 8.78 -14.27
CA LEU A 364 20.98 9.90 -14.24
C LEU A 364 21.08 10.60 -15.60
N GLU A 365 21.11 9.86 -16.72
CA GLU A 365 21.08 10.44 -18.08
C GLU A 365 19.80 11.28 -18.30
N ILE A 366 18.64 10.76 -17.88
CA ILE A 366 17.35 11.47 -17.96
C ILE A 366 17.41 12.78 -17.18
N ARG A 367 17.93 12.75 -15.96
CA ARG A 367 18.06 13.94 -15.11
C ARG A 367 19.00 14.97 -15.71
N ALA A 368 20.15 14.55 -16.23
CA ALA A 368 21.08 15.42 -16.92
C ALA A 368 20.46 16.07 -18.18
N ALA A 369 19.63 15.33 -18.91
CA ALA A 369 18.92 15.85 -20.08
C ALA A 369 17.82 16.86 -19.70
N LEU A 370 17.09 16.60 -18.59
CA LEU A 370 16.09 17.53 -18.06
C LEU A 370 16.72 18.83 -17.56
N ALA A 371 17.88 18.78 -16.88
CA ALA A 371 18.60 19.96 -16.42
C ALA A 371 19.03 20.83 -17.61
N ARG A 372 19.62 20.24 -18.66
CA ARG A 372 19.99 20.95 -19.89
C ARG A 372 18.82 21.64 -20.60
N ARG A 373 17.59 21.09 -20.50
CA ARG A 373 16.39 21.74 -21.04
C ARG A 373 15.87 22.88 -20.16
N GLY A 374 16.11 22.82 -18.84
CA GLY A 374 15.73 23.87 -17.89
C GLY A 374 16.64 25.11 -17.97
N ASP A 375 17.92 24.93 -18.34
CA ASP A 375 18.90 26.03 -18.47
C ASP A 375 18.84 26.74 -19.84
N GLY A 376 18.06 26.24 -20.80
CA GLY A 376 17.95 26.73 -22.16
C GLY A 376 16.64 27.46 -22.51
N GLY A 377 15.81 27.77 -21.48
CA GLY A 377 14.49 28.42 -21.65
C GLY A 377 14.37 29.74 -20.86
#